data_ef9d0460cdaa0dbde89a6d511aef8386
#
_entry.id   ef9d0460cdaa0dbde89a6d511aef8386
#
_cell.length_a   1.000
_cell.length_b   1.000
_cell.length_c   1.000
_cell.angle_alpha   90.00
_cell.angle_beta   90.00
_cell.angle_gamma   90.00
#
_symmetry.space_group_name_H-M   'P 1'
#
loop_
_entity.id
_entity.type
_entity.pdbx_description
1 polymer ?
#
loop_
_entity_poly.entity_id
_entity_poly.type
_entity_poly.pdbx_seq_one_letter_code
_entity_poly.pdbx_strand_id
1 'polypeptide(L)'
;MIITGSARGIGRAAAELFVSEGAKVLINDLDGDIAQQTADDIDGETAVFAGDLTKPGTPDDMVKAAIDAFGQVDAVVNNAGYTWDGVIHKMTDEQFQAMLDIHTIVPFRVIRALAPTWREAAKQEAQEGAEVFRKIVNITSISGTMGNAGQANYSSAKAGVTGLTKTVAKEWGQFKINCNAVAFGFVETRLTQAKEKGETMQAAGESTEEVSLGIPEQMRQMARMTIPLGRPAEPSDAAGPVAFLCSKYSNFIHGQVINVTGGQFTGMYS
;
A
#
# COMPACT_ATOMS: atom_id res chain seq x y z
N MET A 1 -12.54 -1.12 -7.31
CA MET A 1 -11.64 -0.91 -6.14
C MET A 1 -10.55 0.12 -6.46
N ILE A 2 -9.83 0.60 -5.44
CA ILE A 2 -8.71 1.54 -5.61
C ILE A 2 -7.42 0.88 -5.15
N ILE A 3 -6.33 1.02 -5.93
CA ILE A 3 -4.98 0.63 -5.52
C ILE A 3 -4.06 1.83 -5.71
N THR A 4 -3.51 2.38 -4.63
CA THR A 4 -2.59 3.50 -4.73
C THR A 4 -1.18 3.04 -5.11
N GLY A 5 -0.46 3.81 -5.96
CA GLY A 5 0.87 3.44 -6.45
C GLY A 5 0.85 2.15 -7.26
N SER A 6 -0.13 1.98 -8.15
CA SER A 6 -0.39 0.72 -8.86
C SER A 6 0.12 0.67 -10.30
N ALA A 7 0.87 1.66 -10.75
CA ALA A 7 1.49 1.61 -12.07
C ALA A 7 2.71 0.68 -12.14
N ARG A 8 3.27 0.26 -11.00
CA ARG A 8 4.51 -0.54 -10.95
C ARG A 8 4.53 -1.50 -9.75
N GLY A 9 5.44 -2.45 -9.78
CA GLY A 9 5.80 -3.29 -8.63
C GLY A 9 4.63 -4.05 -8.01
N ILE A 10 4.54 -4.03 -6.69
CA ILE A 10 3.50 -4.76 -5.94
C ILE A 10 2.10 -4.27 -6.31
N GLY A 11 1.92 -2.95 -6.44
CA GLY A 11 0.63 -2.36 -6.80
C GLY A 11 0.13 -2.80 -8.17
N ARG A 12 1.03 -2.86 -9.19
CA ARG A 12 0.70 -3.36 -10.53
C ARG A 12 0.35 -4.86 -10.48
N ALA A 13 1.17 -5.67 -9.84
CA ALA A 13 0.89 -7.11 -9.73
C ALA A 13 -0.44 -7.39 -8.99
N ALA A 14 -0.77 -6.59 -7.98
CA ALA A 14 -2.07 -6.67 -7.33
C ALA A 14 -3.20 -6.26 -8.29
N ALA A 15 -3.05 -5.16 -9.05
CA ALA A 15 -4.04 -4.72 -10.03
C ALA A 15 -4.30 -5.78 -11.09
N GLU A 16 -3.24 -6.38 -11.67
CA GLU A 16 -3.32 -7.47 -12.63
C GLU A 16 -4.09 -8.67 -12.05
N LEU A 17 -3.76 -9.10 -10.83
CA LEU A 17 -4.45 -10.20 -10.16
C LEU A 17 -5.93 -9.87 -9.91
N PHE A 18 -6.25 -8.68 -9.39
CA PHE A 18 -7.64 -8.31 -9.12
C PHE A 18 -8.49 -8.21 -10.39
N VAL A 19 -7.92 -7.66 -11.47
CA VAL A 19 -8.64 -7.60 -12.76
C VAL A 19 -8.86 -8.99 -13.31
N SER A 20 -7.87 -9.90 -13.22
CA SER A 20 -8.05 -11.30 -13.66
C SER A 20 -9.13 -12.05 -12.87
N GLU A 21 -9.40 -11.62 -11.63
CA GLU A 21 -10.51 -12.12 -10.80
C GLU A 21 -11.83 -11.36 -11.01
N GLY A 22 -11.91 -10.49 -12.02
CA GLY A 22 -13.12 -9.76 -12.43
C GLY A 22 -13.39 -8.45 -11.67
N ALA A 23 -12.42 -7.92 -10.93
CA ALA A 23 -12.56 -6.63 -10.27
C ALA A 23 -12.31 -5.47 -11.26
N LYS A 24 -13.02 -4.35 -11.05
CA LYS A 24 -12.74 -3.06 -11.68
C LYS A 24 -11.74 -2.29 -10.83
N VAL A 25 -10.63 -1.86 -11.41
CA VAL A 25 -9.51 -1.27 -10.66
C VAL A 25 -9.18 0.14 -11.11
N LEU A 26 -9.20 1.09 -10.17
CA LEU A 26 -8.60 2.40 -10.38
C LEU A 26 -7.09 2.29 -10.18
N ILE A 27 -6.35 2.51 -11.25
CA ILE A 27 -4.89 2.61 -11.28
C ILE A 27 -4.50 4.03 -10.86
N ASN A 28 -3.75 4.15 -9.78
CA ASN A 28 -3.23 5.44 -9.32
C ASN A 28 -1.71 5.42 -9.29
N ASP A 29 -1.11 6.47 -9.80
CA ASP A 29 0.32 6.77 -9.63
C ASP A 29 0.55 8.28 -9.70
N LEU A 30 1.74 8.72 -9.30
CA LEU A 30 2.22 10.09 -9.51
C LEU A 30 2.50 10.35 -10.99
N ASP A 31 3.00 9.32 -11.69
CA ASP A 31 3.35 9.33 -13.10
C ASP A 31 2.13 8.87 -13.94
N GLY A 32 1.44 9.86 -14.56
CA GLY A 32 0.23 9.60 -15.31
C GLY A 32 0.43 8.76 -16.57
N ASP A 33 1.56 8.94 -17.26
CA ASP A 33 1.87 8.20 -18.50
C ASP A 33 2.07 6.71 -18.19
N ILE A 34 2.79 6.40 -17.12
CA ILE A 34 3.01 5.01 -16.68
C ILE A 34 1.71 4.40 -16.13
N ALA A 35 0.90 5.20 -15.42
CA ALA A 35 -0.40 4.73 -14.95
C ALA A 35 -1.33 4.36 -16.13
N GLN A 36 -1.35 5.20 -17.17
CA GLN A 36 -2.13 4.93 -18.38
C GLN A 36 -1.61 3.71 -19.14
N GLN A 37 -0.29 3.62 -19.34
CA GLN A 37 0.31 2.44 -19.96
C GLN A 37 -0.03 1.14 -19.21
N THR A 38 0.02 1.18 -17.87
CA THR A 38 -0.34 0.01 -17.05
C THR A 38 -1.81 -0.34 -17.20
N ALA A 39 -2.70 0.65 -17.27
CA ALA A 39 -4.12 0.41 -17.50
C ALA A 39 -4.38 -0.20 -18.89
N ASP A 40 -3.65 0.25 -19.92
CA ASP A 40 -3.75 -0.25 -21.29
C ASP A 40 -3.19 -1.69 -21.42
N ASP A 41 -2.17 -2.04 -20.63
CA ASP A 41 -1.57 -3.38 -20.61
C ASP A 41 -2.44 -4.43 -19.90
N ILE A 42 -3.36 -4.01 -19.03
CA ILE A 42 -4.21 -4.91 -18.25
C ILE A 42 -5.51 -5.21 -19.02
N ASP A 43 -5.72 -6.48 -19.36
CA ASP A 43 -6.94 -6.91 -20.05
C ASP A 43 -8.13 -6.97 -19.06
N GLY A 44 -8.92 -5.91 -19.02
CA GLY A 44 -10.11 -5.80 -18.18
C GLY A 44 -10.51 -4.37 -17.84
N GLU A 45 -11.40 -4.20 -16.87
CA GLU A 45 -12.01 -2.90 -16.56
C GLU A 45 -11.16 -2.07 -15.62
N THR A 46 -10.42 -1.11 -16.16
CA THR A 46 -9.55 -0.18 -15.43
C THR A 46 -9.97 1.26 -15.64
N ALA A 47 -9.60 2.13 -14.69
CA ALA A 47 -9.63 3.59 -14.83
C ALA A 47 -8.33 4.15 -14.27
N VAL A 48 -7.94 5.35 -14.68
CA VAL A 48 -6.68 5.97 -14.26
C VAL A 48 -6.95 7.25 -13.47
N PHE A 49 -6.20 7.42 -12.38
CA PHE A 49 -6.10 8.67 -11.65
C PHE A 49 -4.62 9.00 -11.39
N ALA A 50 -4.10 9.98 -12.10
CA ALA A 50 -2.76 10.50 -11.86
C ALA A 50 -2.79 11.65 -10.85
N GLY A 51 -1.96 11.59 -9.81
CA GLY A 51 -1.91 12.66 -8.82
C GLY A 51 -1.06 12.36 -7.60
N ASP A 52 -0.53 13.42 -7.02
CA ASP A 52 0.24 13.36 -5.78
C ASP A 52 -0.69 13.30 -4.56
N LEU A 53 -0.84 12.12 -3.99
CA LEU A 53 -1.73 11.86 -2.84
C LEU A 53 -1.26 12.57 -1.55
N THR A 54 -0.02 13.07 -1.49
CA THR A 54 0.44 13.86 -0.34
C THR A 54 -0.18 15.25 -0.30
N LYS A 55 -0.67 15.75 -1.44
CA LYS A 55 -1.37 17.04 -1.51
C LYS A 55 -2.77 16.96 -0.91
N PRO A 56 -3.17 17.95 -0.10
CA PRO A 56 -4.54 18.02 0.43
C PRO A 56 -5.59 18.03 -0.71
N GLY A 57 -6.67 17.24 -0.52
CA GLY A 57 -7.76 17.14 -1.50
C GLY A 57 -7.55 16.05 -2.56
N THR A 58 -6.33 15.76 -2.97
CA THR A 58 -6.07 14.73 -4.00
C THR A 58 -6.62 13.33 -3.64
N PRO A 59 -6.53 12.86 -2.37
CA PRO A 59 -7.19 11.60 -1.99
C PRO A 59 -8.71 11.63 -2.14
N ASP A 60 -9.36 12.75 -1.89
CA ASP A 60 -10.82 12.93 -2.06
C ASP A 60 -11.17 12.91 -3.55
N ASP A 61 -10.39 13.59 -4.40
CA ASP A 61 -10.56 13.59 -5.85
C ASP A 61 -10.36 12.18 -6.44
N MET A 62 -9.38 11.42 -5.94
CA MET A 62 -9.16 10.03 -6.36
C MET A 62 -10.36 9.14 -6.02
N VAL A 63 -10.89 9.23 -4.81
CA VAL A 63 -12.07 8.47 -4.39
C VAL A 63 -13.27 8.84 -5.25
N LYS A 64 -13.47 10.14 -5.51
CA LYS A 64 -14.52 10.62 -6.40
C LYS A 64 -14.37 10.05 -7.82
N ALA A 65 -13.17 10.09 -8.40
CA ALA A 65 -12.89 9.52 -9.72
C ALA A 65 -13.22 8.01 -9.80
N ALA A 66 -12.92 7.25 -8.74
CA ALA A 66 -13.26 5.83 -8.68
C ALA A 66 -14.78 5.59 -8.63
N ILE A 67 -15.51 6.42 -7.89
CA ILE A 67 -16.97 6.35 -7.82
C ILE A 67 -17.60 6.75 -9.16
N ASP A 68 -17.11 7.82 -9.79
CA ASP A 68 -17.58 8.28 -11.10
C ASP A 68 -17.36 7.21 -12.20
N ALA A 69 -16.23 6.49 -12.14
CA ALA A 69 -15.90 5.45 -13.10
C ALA A 69 -16.68 4.13 -12.90
N PHE A 70 -16.88 3.72 -11.65
CA PHE A 70 -17.37 2.37 -11.33
C PHE A 70 -18.69 2.33 -10.57
N GLY A 71 -19.23 3.49 -10.16
CA GLY A 71 -20.44 3.61 -9.35
C GLY A 71 -20.21 3.42 -7.85
N GLN A 72 -19.25 2.60 -7.45
CA GLN A 72 -18.93 2.32 -6.04
C GLN A 72 -17.48 1.92 -5.85
N VAL A 73 -17.04 1.89 -4.59
CA VAL A 73 -15.76 1.35 -4.17
C VAL A 73 -15.99 0.32 -3.06
N ASP A 74 -15.54 -0.93 -3.26
CA ASP A 74 -15.70 -2.02 -2.29
C ASP A 74 -14.41 -2.32 -1.52
N ALA A 75 -13.27 -1.99 -2.12
CA ALA A 75 -11.97 -2.22 -1.50
C ALA A 75 -10.97 -1.11 -1.85
N VAL A 76 -10.06 -0.85 -0.91
CA VAL A 76 -8.90 0.01 -1.11
C VAL A 76 -7.62 -0.67 -0.62
N VAL A 77 -6.57 -0.58 -1.44
CA VAL A 77 -5.22 -1.00 -1.09
C VAL A 77 -4.33 0.25 -1.03
N ASN A 78 -3.93 0.63 0.17
CA ASN A 78 -2.98 1.70 0.40
C ASN A 78 -1.56 1.16 0.22
N ASN A 79 -1.06 1.22 -1.03
CA ASN A 79 0.23 0.67 -1.43
C ASN A 79 1.25 1.76 -1.80
N ALA A 80 0.82 2.94 -2.24
CA ALA A 80 1.72 4.02 -2.65
C ALA A 80 2.82 4.29 -1.62
N GLY A 81 4.05 4.44 -2.10
CA GLY A 81 5.17 4.77 -1.26
C GLY A 81 6.54 4.53 -1.88
N TYR A 82 7.54 5.05 -1.20
CA TYR A 82 8.95 4.93 -1.55
C TYR A 82 9.79 4.95 -0.27
N THR A 83 11.12 4.89 -0.37
CA THR A 83 12.04 5.03 0.76
C THR A 83 13.00 6.20 0.52
N TRP A 84 13.28 6.95 1.57
CA TRP A 84 14.29 8.01 1.56
C TRP A 84 15.22 7.82 2.76
N ASP A 85 16.13 6.88 2.58
CA ASP A 85 16.95 6.35 3.65
C ASP A 85 18.07 7.33 4.06
N GLY A 86 18.37 7.35 5.34
CA GLY A 86 19.45 8.13 5.93
C GLY A 86 19.73 7.70 7.36
N VAL A 87 21.01 7.72 7.77
CA VAL A 87 21.35 7.46 9.18
C VAL A 87 20.80 8.57 10.07
N ILE A 88 20.30 8.24 11.25
CA ILE A 88 19.49 9.12 12.10
C ILE A 88 20.13 10.50 12.36
N HIS A 89 21.44 10.56 12.55
CA HIS A 89 22.17 11.81 12.83
C HIS A 89 22.41 12.70 11.58
N LYS A 90 22.05 12.22 10.39
CA LYS A 90 22.13 12.97 9.12
C LYS A 90 20.77 13.12 8.44
N MET A 91 19.74 12.46 8.98
CA MET A 91 18.38 12.51 8.43
C MET A 91 17.81 13.91 8.69
N THR A 92 17.28 14.54 7.64
CA THR A 92 16.62 15.83 7.76
C THR A 92 15.16 15.68 8.19
N ASP A 93 14.59 16.75 8.74
CA ASP A 93 13.16 16.79 9.09
C ASP A 93 12.30 16.59 7.84
N GLU A 94 12.73 17.10 6.67
CA GLU A 94 12.06 16.90 5.39
C GLU A 94 12.01 15.41 5.02
N GLN A 95 13.14 14.70 5.10
CA GLN A 95 13.17 13.25 4.85
C GLN A 95 12.25 12.49 5.80
N PHE A 96 12.20 12.90 7.06
CA PHE A 96 11.35 12.27 8.06
C PHE A 96 9.88 12.52 7.75
N GLN A 97 9.50 13.77 7.49
CA GLN A 97 8.13 14.18 7.19
C GLN A 97 7.62 13.53 5.90
N ALA A 98 8.42 13.49 4.82
CA ALA A 98 8.04 12.88 3.55
C ALA A 98 7.61 11.40 3.72
N MET A 99 8.29 10.64 4.57
CA MET A 99 7.91 9.25 4.86
C MET A 99 6.63 9.15 5.68
N LEU A 100 6.42 10.04 6.65
CA LEU A 100 5.15 10.12 7.38
C LEU A 100 4.00 10.47 6.44
N ASP A 101 4.19 11.44 5.56
CA ASP A 101 3.16 11.90 4.64
C ASP A 101 2.68 10.78 3.74
N ILE A 102 3.59 10.11 3.02
CA ILE A 102 3.20 9.10 2.05
C ILE A 102 2.71 7.80 2.72
N HIS A 103 3.33 7.35 3.83
CA HIS A 103 3.05 6.04 4.39
C HIS A 103 2.03 6.03 5.53
N THR A 104 1.72 7.19 6.14
CA THR A 104 0.77 7.26 7.27
C THR A 104 -0.36 8.25 6.97
N ILE A 105 -0.03 9.47 6.57
CA ILE A 105 -1.03 10.52 6.35
C ILE A 105 -1.85 10.25 5.09
N VAL A 106 -1.24 9.79 4.00
CA VAL A 106 -1.97 9.40 2.78
C VAL A 106 -2.97 8.28 3.05
N PRO A 107 -2.61 7.12 3.63
CA PRO A 107 -3.58 6.10 4.01
C PRO A 107 -4.72 6.64 4.88
N PHE A 108 -4.42 7.47 5.89
CA PHE A 108 -5.44 8.11 6.70
C PHE A 108 -6.39 8.97 5.86
N ARG A 109 -5.89 9.80 4.95
CA ARG A 109 -6.71 10.68 4.09
C ARG A 109 -7.58 9.86 3.13
N VAL A 110 -7.05 8.81 2.52
CA VAL A 110 -7.80 7.91 1.62
C VAL A 110 -8.93 7.21 2.39
N ILE A 111 -8.65 6.66 3.56
CA ILE A 111 -9.66 6.03 4.41
C ILE A 111 -10.74 7.05 4.81
N ARG A 112 -10.35 8.24 5.21
CA ARG A 112 -11.28 9.32 5.57
C ARG A 112 -12.15 9.75 4.39
N ALA A 113 -11.60 9.82 3.18
CA ALA A 113 -12.36 10.17 1.97
C ALA A 113 -13.44 9.14 1.61
N LEU A 114 -13.24 7.86 1.96
CA LEU A 114 -14.24 6.80 1.77
C LEU A 114 -15.35 6.81 2.84
N ALA A 115 -15.12 7.47 3.99
CA ALA A 115 -16.01 7.39 5.14
C ALA A 115 -17.47 7.83 4.85
N PRO A 116 -17.75 8.92 4.11
CA PRO A 116 -19.13 9.34 3.84
C PRO A 116 -19.92 8.28 3.09
N THR A 117 -19.37 7.78 1.99
CA THR A 117 -20.05 6.80 1.12
C THR A 117 -20.16 5.43 1.78
N TRP A 118 -19.11 4.93 2.39
CA TRP A 118 -19.09 3.59 2.97
C TRP A 118 -19.96 3.46 4.23
N ARG A 119 -19.95 4.49 5.08
CA ARG A 119 -20.76 4.46 6.31
C ARG A 119 -22.26 4.63 6.01
N GLU A 120 -22.61 5.43 5.01
CA GLU A 120 -24.00 5.59 4.61
C GLU A 120 -24.54 4.32 3.95
N ALA A 121 -23.79 3.74 3.01
CA ALA A 121 -24.15 2.46 2.40
C ALA A 121 -24.31 1.35 3.46
N ALA A 122 -23.39 1.24 4.41
CA ALA A 122 -23.45 0.24 5.47
C ALA A 122 -24.68 0.40 6.39
N LYS A 123 -25.14 1.61 6.64
CA LYS A 123 -26.37 1.85 7.42
C LYS A 123 -27.61 1.41 6.64
N GLN A 124 -27.67 1.70 5.35
CA GLN A 124 -28.76 1.27 4.48
C GLN A 124 -28.82 -0.25 4.39
N GLU A 125 -27.68 -0.88 4.11
CA GLU A 125 -27.52 -2.34 4.04
C GLU A 125 -27.99 -3.04 5.34
N ALA A 126 -27.62 -2.47 6.50
CA ALA A 126 -28.06 -2.99 7.80
C ALA A 126 -29.57 -2.88 8.01
N GLN A 127 -30.22 -1.80 7.51
CA GLN A 127 -31.69 -1.67 7.57
C GLN A 127 -32.39 -2.68 6.67
N GLU A 128 -31.77 -3.05 5.57
CA GLU A 128 -32.27 -4.05 4.61
C GLU A 128 -31.93 -5.50 5.05
N GLY A 129 -31.18 -5.67 6.14
CA GLY A 129 -30.72 -6.97 6.62
C GLY A 129 -29.62 -7.61 5.77
N ALA A 130 -28.95 -6.80 4.92
CA ALA A 130 -27.85 -7.25 4.10
C ALA A 130 -26.52 -7.16 4.87
N GLU A 131 -25.63 -8.12 4.65
CA GLU A 131 -24.28 -8.12 5.22
C GLU A 131 -23.26 -7.96 4.08
N VAL A 132 -22.79 -6.71 3.89
CA VAL A 132 -21.81 -6.37 2.85
C VAL A 132 -20.47 -5.97 3.49
N PHE A 133 -19.42 -6.71 3.15
CA PHE A 133 -18.07 -6.42 3.65
C PHE A 133 -17.28 -5.55 2.66
N ARG A 134 -16.76 -4.43 3.16
CA ARG A 134 -15.78 -3.60 2.47
C ARG A 134 -14.39 -3.82 3.05
N LYS A 135 -13.36 -3.61 2.27
CA LYS A 135 -11.99 -4.00 2.61
C LYS A 135 -10.99 -2.84 2.51
N ILE A 136 -10.20 -2.69 3.55
CA ILE A 136 -9.03 -1.83 3.59
C ILE A 136 -7.80 -2.70 3.82
N VAL A 137 -6.84 -2.65 2.90
CA VAL A 137 -5.54 -3.30 3.06
C VAL A 137 -4.45 -2.24 3.03
N ASN A 138 -3.75 -2.09 4.12
CA ASN A 138 -2.61 -1.18 4.23
C ASN A 138 -1.30 -1.95 4.01
N ILE A 139 -0.46 -1.47 3.10
CA ILE A 139 0.86 -2.05 2.90
C ILE A 139 1.84 -1.46 3.91
N THR A 140 2.28 -2.30 4.83
CA THR A 140 3.33 -1.98 5.79
C THR A 140 4.62 -2.76 5.47
N SER A 141 5.54 -2.85 6.41
CA SER A 141 6.84 -3.51 6.27
C SER A 141 7.26 -4.10 7.60
N ILE A 142 8.07 -5.14 7.55
CA ILE A 142 8.80 -5.63 8.73
C ILE A 142 9.66 -4.54 9.37
N SER A 143 10.12 -3.54 8.59
CA SER A 143 10.82 -2.38 9.13
C SER A 143 9.97 -1.60 10.13
N GLY A 144 8.64 -1.58 9.96
CA GLY A 144 7.71 -0.96 10.91
C GLY A 144 7.55 -1.74 12.22
N THR A 145 7.91 -3.02 12.24
CA THR A 145 7.80 -3.89 13.43
C THR A 145 9.14 -4.00 14.16
N MET A 146 10.25 -4.11 13.42
CA MET A 146 11.58 -4.39 13.96
C MET A 146 12.53 -3.19 13.94
N GLY A 147 12.19 -2.15 13.17
CA GLY A 147 13.15 -1.14 12.78
C GLY A 147 14.11 -1.63 11.69
N ASN A 148 14.76 -0.70 11.02
CA ASN A 148 15.85 -0.99 10.09
C ASN A 148 16.87 0.15 10.14
N ALA A 149 18.15 -0.17 10.19
CA ALA A 149 19.22 0.83 10.21
C ALA A 149 19.15 1.71 8.95
N GLY A 150 19.19 3.03 9.13
CA GLY A 150 19.05 4.00 8.04
C GLY A 150 17.61 4.31 7.64
N GLN A 151 16.61 3.75 8.32
CA GLN A 151 15.18 3.91 8.00
C GLN A 151 14.36 4.42 9.19
N ALA A 152 14.90 5.32 10.02
CA ALA A 152 14.16 5.83 11.18
C ALA A 152 12.81 6.46 10.78
N ASN A 153 12.77 7.20 9.67
CA ASN A 153 11.57 7.80 9.09
C ASN A 153 10.58 6.73 8.55
N TYR A 154 11.06 5.86 7.66
CA TYR A 154 10.26 4.81 7.04
C TYR A 154 9.70 3.82 8.07
N SER A 155 10.54 3.36 9.01
CA SER A 155 10.11 2.45 10.08
C SER A 155 9.06 3.08 10.97
N SER A 156 9.23 4.36 11.36
CA SER A 156 8.23 5.09 12.14
C SER A 156 6.91 5.22 11.39
N ALA A 157 6.95 5.55 10.10
CA ALA A 157 5.75 5.70 9.28
C ALA A 157 5.02 4.35 9.09
N LYS A 158 5.77 3.26 8.86
CA LYS A 158 5.18 1.90 8.71
C LYS A 158 4.64 1.34 10.03
N ALA A 159 5.21 1.72 11.17
CA ALA A 159 4.61 1.46 12.48
C ALA A 159 3.33 2.30 12.68
N GLY A 160 3.33 3.56 12.24
CA GLY A 160 2.17 4.45 12.30
C GLY A 160 0.95 3.90 11.56
N VAL A 161 1.13 3.40 10.33
CA VAL A 161 0.02 2.82 9.56
C VAL A 161 -0.49 1.51 10.18
N THR A 162 0.34 0.78 10.91
CA THR A 162 -0.09 -0.38 11.70
C THR A 162 -1.03 0.03 12.83
N GLY A 163 -0.72 1.12 13.55
CA GLY A 163 -1.60 1.72 14.55
C GLY A 163 -2.92 2.19 13.94
N LEU A 164 -2.86 2.90 12.81
CA LEU A 164 -4.04 3.32 12.05
C LEU A 164 -4.94 2.13 11.67
N THR A 165 -4.36 1.03 11.16
CA THR A 165 -5.08 -0.20 10.81
C THR A 165 -5.89 -0.73 11.98
N LYS A 166 -5.28 -0.85 13.15
CA LYS A 166 -5.93 -1.38 14.36
C LYS A 166 -7.04 -0.43 14.87
N THR A 167 -6.84 0.87 14.77
CA THR A 167 -7.82 1.88 15.18
C THR A 167 -9.05 1.85 14.27
N VAL A 168 -8.85 1.90 12.94
CA VAL A 168 -9.94 1.84 11.96
C VAL A 168 -10.72 0.52 12.11
N ALA A 169 -10.04 -0.59 12.35
CA ALA A 169 -10.70 -1.86 12.61
C ALA A 169 -11.68 -1.75 13.79
N LYS A 170 -11.27 -1.16 14.91
CA LYS A 170 -12.15 -1.00 16.08
C LYS A 170 -13.33 -0.06 15.82
N GLU A 171 -13.10 1.04 15.10
CA GLU A 171 -14.13 2.03 14.83
C GLU A 171 -15.14 1.57 13.77
N TRP A 172 -14.67 0.87 12.73
CA TRP A 172 -15.47 0.59 11.54
C TRP A 172 -15.96 -0.85 11.42
N GLY A 173 -15.60 -1.73 12.35
CA GLY A 173 -16.07 -3.10 12.38
C GLY A 173 -17.60 -3.23 12.45
N GLN A 174 -18.27 -2.31 13.15
CA GLN A 174 -19.73 -2.24 13.21
C GLN A 174 -20.39 -2.00 11.84
N PHE A 175 -19.65 -1.40 10.88
CA PHE A 175 -20.08 -1.16 9.50
C PHE A 175 -19.68 -2.28 8.54
N LYS A 176 -19.16 -3.41 9.04
CA LYS A 176 -18.62 -4.51 8.22
C LYS A 176 -17.47 -4.06 7.29
N ILE A 177 -16.72 -3.06 7.69
CA ILE A 177 -15.54 -2.58 6.98
C ILE A 177 -14.31 -3.21 7.62
N ASN A 178 -13.72 -4.23 6.97
CA ASN A 178 -12.47 -4.82 7.43
C ASN A 178 -11.30 -3.88 7.16
N CYS A 179 -10.40 -3.76 8.12
CA CYS A 179 -9.14 -3.07 7.95
C CYS A 179 -8.01 -3.96 8.43
N ASN A 180 -7.09 -4.33 7.54
CA ASN A 180 -5.94 -5.17 7.82
C ASN A 180 -4.69 -4.59 7.16
N ALA A 181 -3.53 -5.10 7.52
CA ALA A 181 -2.26 -4.72 6.90
C ALA A 181 -1.46 -5.96 6.49
N VAL A 182 -0.60 -5.80 5.48
CA VAL A 182 0.39 -6.78 5.07
C VAL A 182 1.78 -6.17 5.28
N ALA A 183 2.59 -6.84 6.10
CA ALA A 183 3.98 -6.46 6.36
C ALA A 183 4.91 -7.30 5.48
N PHE A 184 5.46 -6.67 4.45
CA PHE A 184 6.39 -7.35 3.56
C PHE A 184 7.82 -7.35 4.11
N GLY A 185 8.52 -8.46 3.87
CA GLY A 185 9.96 -8.54 3.91
C GLY A 185 10.61 -8.05 2.62
N PHE A 186 11.58 -8.79 2.10
CA PHE A 186 12.27 -8.42 0.88
C PHE A 186 11.48 -8.88 -0.36
N VAL A 187 10.93 -7.91 -1.11
CA VAL A 187 10.23 -8.11 -2.38
C VAL A 187 11.05 -7.45 -3.49
N GLU A 188 11.32 -8.16 -4.58
CA GLU A 188 12.06 -7.63 -5.74
C GLU A 188 11.19 -6.62 -6.50
N THR A 189 11.51 -5.34 -6.36
CA THR A 189 10.83 -4.23 -7.03
C THR A 189 11.86 -3.19 -7.46
N ARG A 190 11.42 -2.13 -8.14
CA ARG A 190 12.23 -0.95 -8.42
C ARG A 190 12.87 -0.36 -7.14
N LEU A 191 12.16 -0.37 -6.02
CA LEU A 191 12.64 0.17 -4.74
C LEU A 191 13.73 -0.70 -4.06
N THR A 192 13.84 -1.96 -4.45
CA THR A 192 14.76 -2.93 -3.84
C THR A 192 15.79 -3.49 -4.83
N GLN A 193 15.79 -3.01 -6.07
CA GLN A 193 16.83 -3.38 -7.05
C GLN A 193 18.23 -2.94 -6.60
N ALA A 194 19.26 -3.35 -7.35
CA ALA A 194 20.63 -2.95 -7.05
C ALA A 194 20.78 -1.43 -7.16
N LYS A 195 21.24 -0.79 -6.08
CA LYS A 195 21.43 0.67 -6.01
C LYS A 195 22.45 1.16 -7.03
N GLU A 196 23.36 0.30 -7.39
CA GLU A 196 24.41 0.52 -8.39
C GLU A 196 23.86 0.76 -9.81
N LYS A 197 22.57 0.48 -10.05
CA LYS A 197 21.88 0.84 -11.30
C LYS A 197 21.66 2.36 -11.44
N GLY A 198 21.78 3.12 -10.34
CA GLY A 198 21.71 4.58 -10.36
C GLY A 198 20.30 5.13 -10.63
N GLU A 199 19.26 4.35 -10.37
CA GLU A 199 17.90 4.80 -10.58
C GLU A 199 17.48 5.81 -9.50
N THR A 200 16.83 6.88 -9.91
CA THR A 200 16.31 7.94 -9.03
C THR A 200 14.82 8.16 -9.23
N MET A 201 14.20 8.84 -8.30
CA MET A 201 12.86 9.41 -8.43
C MET A 201 12.81 10.77 -7.73
N GLN A 202 11.90 11.61 -8.14
CA GLN A 202 11.61 12.84 -7.40
C GLN A 202 10.83 12.50 -6.14
N ALA A 203 11.19 13.09 -5.01
CA ALA A 203 10.42 12.97 -3.77
C ALA A 203 8.98 13.48 -3.98
N ALA A 204 8.02 12.86 -3.34
CA ALA A 204 6.63 13.33 -3.37
C ALA A 204 6.46 14.61 -2.54
N GLY A 205 5.41 15.38 -2.81
CA GLY A 205 5.12 16.62 -2.12
C GLY A 205 5.75 17.85 -2.78
N GLU A 206 6.21 18.79 -1.95
CA GLU A 206 6.84 20.04 -2.42
C GLU A 206 8.35 19.92 -2.61
N SER A 207 8.94 18.77 -2.27
CA SER A 207 10.37 18.56 -2.39
C SER A 207 10.81 18.48 -3.85
N THR A 208 11.94 19.12 -4.17
CA THR A 208 12.61 19.04 -5.47
C THR A 208 13.77 18.03 -5.46
N GLU A 209 13.99 17.34 -4.35
CA GLU A 209 15.12 16.43 -4.17
C GLU A 209 14.93 15.14 -4.97
N GLU A 210 16.00 14.69 -5.60
CA GLU A 210 16.10 13.38 -6.21
C GLU A 210 16.48 12.33 -5.17
N VAL A 211 15.64 11.33 -5.03
CA VAL A 211 15.86 10.20 -4.11
C VAL A 211 16.45 9.03 -4.88
N SER A 212 17.64 8.59 -4.48
CA SER A 212 18.27 7.39 -5.04
C SER A 212 17.55 6.13 -4.57
N LEU A 213 17.10 5.32 -5.52
CA LEU A 213 16.39 4.07 -5.26
C LEU A 213 17.36 2.88 -5.18
N GLY A 214 16.85 1.81 -4.57
CA GLY A 214 17.54 0.53 -4.52
C GLY A 214 18.29 0.27 -3.22
N ILE A 215 18.80 -0.95 -3.13
CA ILE A 215 19.55 -1.49 -1.99
C ILE A 215 20.94 -1.92 -2.51
N PRO A 216 22.05 -1.64 -1.78
CA PRO A 216 23.37 -2.13 -2.16
C PRO A 216 23.36 -3.63 -2.43
N GLU A 217 24.01 -4.07 -3.52
CA GLU A 217 23.97 -5.47 -3.96
C GLU A 217 24.45 -6.44 -2.88
N GLN A 218 25.43 -6.05 -2.08
CA GLN A 218 25.90 -6.86 -0.94
C GLN A 218 24.77 -7.12 0.07
N MET A 219 23.95 -6.11 0.38
CA MET A 219 22.81 -6.27 1.29
C MET A 219 21.71 -7.12 0.69
N ARG A 220 21.51 -7.03 -0.64
CA ARG A 220 20.56 -7.89 -1.36
C ARG A 220 20.97 -9.36 -1.27
N GLN A 221 22.26 -9.66 -1.48
CA GLN A 221 22.78 -11.02 -1.35
C GLN A 221 22.63 -11.57 0.08
N MET A 222 22.92 -10.76 1.09
CA MET A 222 22.68 -11.13 2.48
C MET A 222 21.21 -11.42 2.77
N ALA A 223 20.30 -10.57 2.29
CA ALA A 223 18.86 -10.78 2.45
C ALA A 223 18.41 -12.10 1.81
N ARG A 224 18.89 -12.43 0.60
CA ARG A 224 18.59 -13.70 -0.07
C ARG A 224 19.03 -14.93 0.74
N MET A 225 20.20 -14.87 1.36
CA MET A 225 20.72 -15.98 2.17
C MET A 225 19.95 -16.20 3.47
N THR A 226 19.23 -15.18 3.96
CA THR A 226 18.49 -15.25 5.23
C THR A 226 17.02 -15.64 5.07
N ILE A 227 16.52 -15.72 3.84
CA ILE A 227 15.14 -16.11 3.55
C ILE A 227 15.04 -17.63 3.46
N PRO A 228 14.31 -18.33 4.36
CA PRO A 228 14.20 -19.78 4.35
C PRO A 228 13.62 -20.38 3.06
N LEU A 229 12.74 -19.66 2.36
CA LEU A 229 12.24 -20.10 1.04
C LEU A 229 13.29 -19.99 -0.08
N GLY A 230 14.53 -19.55 0.22
CA GLY A 230 15.67 -19.54 -0.68
C GLY A 230 15.67 -18.44 -1.75
N ARG A 231 14.68 -17.57 -1.77
CA ARG A 231 14.59 -16.45 -2.71
C ARG A 231 13.83 -15.25 -2.10
N PRO A 232 14.09 -14.02 -2.57
CA PRO A 232 13.18 -12.90 -2.31
C PRO A 232 11.81 -13.18 -2.90
N ALA A 233 10.79 -12.47 -2.39
CA ALA A 233 9.47 -12.48 -3.00
C ALA A 233 9.49 -11.70 -4.32
N GLU A 234 8.71 -12.14 -5.28
CA GLU A 234 8.36 -11.37 -6.48
C GLU A 234 7.08 -10.54 -6.21
N PRO A 235 6.77 -9.52 -7.02
CA PRO A 235 5.53 -8.76 -6.89
C PRO A 235 4.27 -9.64 -6.91
N SER A 236 4.26 -10.72 -7.67
CA SER A 236 3.19 -11.72 -7.70
C SER A 236 2.99 -12.46 -6.37
N ASP A 237 4.09 -12.77 -5.64
CA ASP A 237 4.00 -13.34 -4.30
C ASP A 237 3.35 -12.36 -3.30
N ALA A 238 3.57 -11.06 -3.51
CA ALA A 238 2.98 -10.01 -2.68
C ALA A 238 1.49 -9.77 -2.99
N ALA A 239 1.06 -9.93 -4.24
CA ALA A 239 -0.32 -9.72 -4.67
C ALA A 239 -1.30 -10.71 -4.01
N GLY A 240 -0.91 -11.98 -3.87
CA GLY A 240 -1.76 -13.04 -3.30
C GLY A 240 -2.31 -12.73 -1.91
N PRO A 241 -1.49 -12.40 -0.90
CA PRO A 241 -1.96 -12.02 0.44
C PRO A 241 -2.86 -10.79 0.44
N VAL A 242 -2.60 -9.81 -0.44
CA VAL A 242 -3.45 -8.62 -0.59
C VAL A 242 -4.82 -9.02 -1.13
N ALA A 243 -4.87 -9.85 -2.17
CA ALA A 243 -6.12 -10.36 -2.75
C ALA A 243 -6.90 -11.21 -1.73
N PHE A 244 -6.21 -12.08 -0.97
CA PHE A 244 -6.84 -12.85 0.10
C PHE A 244 -7.52 -11.93 1.12
N LEU A 245 -6.86 -10.87 1.58
CA LEU A 245 -7.43 -9.92 2.54
C LEU A 245 -8.59 -9.09 1.97
N CYS A 246 -8.69 -8.95 0.66
CA CYS A 246 -9.83 -8.33 -0.02
C CYS A 246 -10.95 -9.33 -0.33
N SER A 247 -10.74 -10.62 -0.16
CA SER A 247 -11.72 -11.66 -0.47
C SER A 247 -12.74 -11.90 0.67
N LYS A 248 -13.81 -12.62 0.35
CA LYS A 248 -14.80 -13.09 1.34
C LYS A 248 -14.22 -14.04 2.39
N TYR A 249 -13.13 -14.73 2.06
CA TYR A 249 -12.47 -15.68 2.97
C TYR A 249 -11.78 -15.00 4.15
N SER A 250 -11.58 -13.70 4.11
CA SER A 250 -11.01 -12.88 5.17
C SER A 250 -12.04 -12.08 5.98
N ASN A 251 -13.35 -12.32 5.82
CA ASN A 251 -14.38 -11.50 6.47
C ASN A 251 -14.25 -11.45 8.00
N PHE A 252 -13.71 -12.49 8.63
CA PHE A 252 -13.48 -12.54 10.08
C PHE A 252 -12.03 -12.20 10.48
N ILE A 253 -11.17 -11.81 9.52
CA ILE A 253 -9.83 -11.29 9.78
C ILE A 253 -9.92 -9.77 9.84
N HIS A 254 -9.62 -9.19 11.00
CA HIS A 254 -9.87 -7.79 11.26
C HIS A 254 -8.86 -7.20 12.24
N GLY A 255 -8.25 -6.06 11.90
CA GLY A 255 -7.22 -5.39 12.70
C GLY A 255 -5.88 -6.12 12.73
N GLN A 256 -5.64 -7.05 11.81
CA GLN A 256 -4.43 -7.88 11.78
C GLN A 256 -3.34 -7.29 10.89
N VAL A 257 -2.10 -7.64 11.23
CA VAL A 257 -0.92 -7.40 10.39
C VAL A 257 -0.34 -8.76 10.01
N ILE A 258 -0.40 -9.09 8.73
CA ILE A 258 0.10 -10.39 8.22
C ILE A 258 1.52 -10.19 7.70
N ASN A 259 2.47 -10.92 8.27
CA ASN A 259 3.85 -10.91 7.81
C ASN A 259 4.03 -11.82 6.58
N VAL A 260 4.59 -11.29 5.51
CA VAL A 260 4.89 -12.01 4.26
C VAL A 260 6.38 -11.85 3.97
N THR A 261 7.18 -12.79 4.48
CA THR A 261 8.64 -12.66 4.59
C THR A 261 9.41 -13.88 4.08
N GLY A 262 8.72 -14.89 3.53
CA GLY A 262 9.35 -16.14 3.13
C GLY A 262 9.97 -16.92 4.31
N GLY A 263 9.52 -16.65 5.55
CA GLY A 263 10.05 -17.26 6.77
C GLY A 263 11.25 -16.52 7.37
N GLN A 264 11.73 -15.42 6.76
CA GLN A 264 12.88 -14.67 7.24
C GLN A 264 12.67 -14.14 8.67
N PHE A 265 11.45 -13.76 8.99
CA PHE A 265 11.08 -13.25 10.31
C PHE A 265 9.87 -14.02 10.83
N THR A 266 10.09 -14.87 11.83
CA THR A 266 9.06 -15.67 12.50
C THR A 266 8.95 -15.25 13.97
N GLY A 267 7.76 -15.44 14.54
CA GLY A 267 7.53 -15.14 15.96
C GLY A 267 7.47 -13.65 16.32
N MET A 268 7.36 -12.77 15.33
CA MET A 268 7.16 -11.34 15.60
C MET A 268 5.69 -11.08 15.94
N TYR A 269 5.48 -10.44 17.08
CA TYR A 269 4.16 -9.97 17.47
C TYR A 269 3.89 -8.62 16.78
N SER A 270 2.84 -8.56 16.00
CA SER A 270 2.37 -7.36 15.32
C SER A 270 1.45 -6.51 16.22
#